data_03c7270f33432bb7591fe5ee79422a01
#
_entry.id   03c7270f33432bb7591fe5ee79422a01
#
_cell.length_a   1.000
_cell.length_b   1.000
_cell.length_c   1.000
_cell.angle_alpha   90.00
_cell.angle_beta   90.00
_cell.angle_gamma   90.00
#
_symmetry.space_group_name_H-M   'P 1'
#
loop_
_entity.id
_entity.type
_entity.pdbx_description
1 polymer ?
#
loop_
_entity_poly.entity_id
_entity_poly.type
_entity_poly.pdbx_seq_one_letter_code
_entity_poly.pdbx_strand_id
1 'polypeptide(L)'
;VELGTKITVRLREWVKNEAGEFEPVVTRYETTVGRALLSEILPKGLPFEYINKALKKKEISKLINASFRLCGLRDTVIFADHLMYTGFGFAAKGGISIAVDDMEIPKEKAALLAEANAEVKEIEDQYRQGLVTNGERYNKVVDIWGRAGDKIAKAMMDNLSKQKVIDRDGNEVDQESFNSIYMMADSGARGSAAQIKQLSGMRGLMAKPDGSIIETPITSNFREGLTVLQYFIATHGARKGLADTALKTANSGYLTRRLVDVTQD
;
A
#
# COMPACT_ATOMS: atom_id res chain seq x y z
N VAL A 1 -29.61 -6.88 -2.82
CA VAL A 1 -28.61 -6.85 -3.92
C VAL A 1 -27.32 -6.33 -3.33
N GLU A 2 -26.24 -7.08 -3.49
CA GLU A 2 -24.92 -6.73 -2.96
C GLU A 2 -24.28 -5.61 -3.80
N LEU A 3 -23.45 -4.77 -3.17
CA LEU A 3 -22.78 -3.66 -3.85
C LEU A 3 -21.86 -4.09 -5.00
N GLY A 4 -21.32 -5.32 -4.91
CA GLY A 4 -20.47 -5.93 -5.94
C GLY A 4 -21.22 -6.59 -7.11
N THR A 5 -22.56 -6.72 -7.02
CA THR A 5 -23.35 -7.37 -8.07
C THR A 5 -23.25 -6.62 -9.38
N LYS A 6 -22.93 -7.34 -10.46
CA LYS A 6 -22.86 -6.77 -11.82
C LYS A 6 -24.28 -6.49 -12.33
N ILE A 7 -24.46 -5.29 -12.84
CA ILE A 7 -25.74 -4.81 -13.39
C ILE A 7 -25.49 -4.01 -14.66
N THR A 8 -26.52 -3.93 -15.51
CA THR A 8 -26.55 -3.01 -16.64
C THR A 8 -27.49 -1.86 -16.29
N VAL A 9 -26.96 -0.64 -16.28
CA VAL A 9 -27.72 0.56 -15.94
C VAL A 9 -27.77 1.54 -17.09
N ARG A 10 -28.83 2.34 -17.14
CA ARG A 10 -28.91 3.53 -17.99
C ARG A 10 -28.64 4.73 -17.10
N LEU A 11 -27.54 5.44 -17.37
CA LEU A 11 -27.18 6.64 -16.65
C LEU A 11 -27.37 7.86 -17.52
N ARG A 12 -27.83 8.95 -16.89
CA ARG A 12 -27.92 10.25 -17.53
C ARG A 12 -26.65 11.01 -17.24
N GLU A 13 -25.84 11.22 -18.26
CA GLU A 13 -24.62 12.00 -18.19
C GLU A 13 -24.85 13.39 -18.76
N TRP A 14 -24.13 14.36 -18.23
CA TRP A 14 -24.18 15.74 -18.70
C TRP A 14 -22.94 15.98 -19.55
N VAL A 15 -23.12 16.07 -20.85
CA VAL A 15 -22.04 16.32 -21.83
C VAL A 15 -22.13 17.77 -22.29
N LYS A 16 -20.98 18.42 -22.39
CA LYS A 16 -20.89 19.81 -22.86
C LYS A 16 -20.98 19.82 -24.38
N ASN A 17 -21.95 20.55 -24.94
CA ASN A 17 -22.10 20.75 -26.38
C ASN A 17 -21.13 21.82 -26.91
N GLU A 18 -21.08 22.04 -28.22
CA GLU A 18 -20.23 23.04 -28.85
C GLU A 18 -20.54 24.47 -28.40
N ALA A 19 -21.75 24.73 -27.96
CA ALA A 19 -22.18 26.02 -27.41
C ALA A 19 -21.77 26.22 -25.94
N GLY A 20 -21.19 25.19 -25.29
CA GLY A 20 -20.77 25.24 -23.89
C GLY A 20 -21.88 24.91 -22.88
N GLU A 21 -23.07 24.54 -23.32
CA GLU A 21 -24.19 24.13 -22.48
C GLU A 21 -24.17 22.62 -22.19
N PHE A 22 -24.71 22.23 -21.03
CA PHE A 22 -24.77 20.82 -20.64
C PHE A 22 -26.05 20.17 -21.15
N GLU A 23 -25.91 19.17 -22.00
CA GLU A 23 -27.01 18.35 -22.50
C GLU A 23 -27.02 16.97 -21.83
N PRO A 24 -28.19 16.46 -21.44
CA PRO A 24 -28.30 15.14 -20.85
C PRO A 24 -28.25 14.05 -21.96
N VAL A 25 -27.24 13.21 -21.89
CA VAL A 25 -27.10 12.02 -22.76
C VAL A 25 -27.34 10.77 -21.92
N VAL A 26 -28.14 9.85 -22.42
CA VAL A 26 -28.44 8.58 -21.75
C VAL A 26 -27.58 7.48 -22.36
N THR A 27 -26.62 7.02 -21.57
CA THR A 27 -25.69 5.95 -21.97
C THR A 27 -25.94 4.70 -21.15
N ARG A 28 -25.75 3.53 -21.77
CA ARG A 28 -25.89 2.24 -21.12
C ARG A 28 -24.51 1.73 -20.72
N TYR A 29 -24.34 1.39 -19.42
CA TYR A 29 -23.10 0.87 -18.87
C TYR A 29 -23.29 -0.47 -18.17
N GLU A 30 -22.29 -1.34 -18.34
CA GLU A 30 -22.12 -2.51 -17.49
C GLU A 30 -21.24 -2.11 -16.29
N THR A 31 -21.76 -2.28 -15.09
CA THR A 31 -21.12 -1.79 -13.86
C THR A 31 -21.56 -2.61 -12.65
N THR A 32 -21.21 -2.16 -11.46
CA THR A 32 -21.68 -2.72 -10.19
C THR A 32 -22.64 -1.76 -9.50
N VAL A 33 -23.48 -2.29 -8.62
CA VAL A 33 -24.43 -1.48 -7.83
C VAL A 33 -23.71 -0.35 -7.08
N GLY A 34 -22.56 -0.65 -6.44
CA GLY A 34 -21.80 0.35 -5.69
C GLY A 34 -21.28 1.49 -6.56
N ARG A 35 -20.83 1.20 -7.79
CA ARG A 35 -20.39 2.23 -8.74
C ARG A 35 -21.56 3.06 -9.29
N ALA A 36 -22.69 2.43 -9.50
CA ALA A 36 -23.92 3.14 -9.89
C ALA A 36 -24.37 4.11 -8.80
N LEU A 37 -24.34 3.72 -7.52
CA LEU A 37 -24.62 4.62 -6.40
C LEU A 37 -23.60 5.75 -6.30
N LEU A 38 -22.32 5.48 -6.58
CA LEU A 38 -21.28 6.50 -6.57
C LEU A 38 -21.50 7.55 -7.68
N SER A 39 -22.22 7.21 -8.76
CA SER A 39 -22.53 8.16 -9.83
C SER A 39 -23.40 9.34 -9.38
N GLU A 40 -24.15 9.20 -8.28
CA GLU A 40 -25.02 10.25 -7.75
C GLU A 40 -24.25 11.47 -7.24
N ILE A 41 -23.00 11.28 -6.80
CA ILE A 41 -22.15 12.37 -6.31
C ILE A 41 -21.31 13.04 -7.39
N LEU A 42 -21.34 12.54 -8.62
CA LEU A 42 -20.54 13.12 -9.71
C LEU A 42 -21.01 14.52 -10.09
N PRO A 43 -20.08 15.47 -10.30
CA PRO A 43 -20.41 16.78 -10.82
C PRO A 43 -20.84 16.69 -12.29
N LYS A 44 -21.65 17.65 -12.73
CA LYS A 44 -22.07 17.74 -14.14
C LYS A 44 -20.85 17.96 -15.04
N GLY A 45 -20.74 17.15 -16.08
CA GLY A 45 -19.63 17.22 -17.02
C GLY A 45 -18.46 16.26 -16.73
N LEU A 46 -18.55 15.46 -15.68
CA LEU A 46 -17.57 14.39 -15.42
C LEU A 46 -18.14 13.04 -15.90
N PRO A 47 -17.55 12.38 -16.91
CA PRO A 47 -18.04 11.11 -17.44
C PRO A 47 -17.98 9.97 -16.41
N PHE A 48 -18.97 9.06 -16.46
CA PHE A 48 -19.05 7.90 -15.58
C PHE A 48 -17.87 6.93 -15.73
N GLU A 49 -17.24 6.90 -16.87
CA GLU A 49 -16.09 6.04 -17.17
C GLU A 49 -14.94 6.23 -16.16
N TYR A 50 -14.77 7.45 -15.62
CA TYR A 50 -13.73 7.72 -14.61
C TYR A 50 -13.94 6.97 -13.32
N ILE A 51 -15.18 6.62 -12.96
CA ILE A 51 -15.53 5.87 -11.74
C ILE A 51 -15.89 4.42 -11.98
N ASN A 52 -16.03 3.98 -13.23
CA ASN A 52 -16.39 2.58 -13.56
C ASN A 52 -15.18 1.62 -13.43
N LYS A 53 -14.37 1.81 -12.40
CA LYS A 53 -13.21 0.99 -12.06
C LYS A 53 -12.98 1.00 -10.55
N ALA A 54 -12.04 0.16 -10.07
CA ALA A 54 -11.65 0.20 -8.67
C ALA A 54 -10.87 1.49 -8.37
N LEU A 55 -11.39 2.30 -7.45
CA LEU A 55 -10.84 3.61 -7.10
C LEU A 55 -9.85 3.47 -5.93
N LYS A 56 -8.59 3.19 -6.23
CA LYS A 56 -7.47 3.27 -5.28
C LYS A 56 -6.99 4.72 -5.16
N LYS A 57 -6.14 5.01 -4.18
CA LYS A 57 -5.60 6.36 -3.91
C LYS A 57 -5.10 7.09 -5.17
N LYS A 58 -4.35 6.41 -6.04
CA LYS A 58 -3.83 7.00 -7.29
C LYS A 58 -4.96 7.35 -8.28
N GLU A 59 -5.97 6.49 -8.36
CA GLU A 59 -7.10 6.71 -9.26
C GLU A 59 -8.02 7.83 -8.77
N ILE A 60 -8.20 7.95 -7.44
CA ILE A 60 -8.92 9.09 -6.85
C ILE A 60 -8.18 10.41 -7.13
N SER A 61 -6.85 10.44 -7.03
CA SER A 61 -6.07 11.63 -7.39
C SER A 61 -6.26 12.03 -8.86
N LYS A 62 -6.29 11.05 -9.79
CA LYS A 62 -6.57 11.29 -11.20
C LYS A 62 -8.00 11.80 -11.41
N LEU A 63 -8.95 11.23 -10.69
CA LEU A 63 -10.36 11.60 -10.74
C LEU A 63 -10.58 13.06 -10.31
N ILE A 64 -9.98 13.47 -9.19
CA ILE A 64 -10.05 14.86 -8.70
C ILE A 64 -9.39 15.82 -9.71
N ASN A 65 -8.25 15.45 -10.30
CA ASN A 65 -7.59 16.26 -11.32
C ASN A 65 -8.47 16.40 -12.59
N ALA A 66 -9.09 15.31 -13.04
CA ALA A 66 -10.01 15.33 -14.17
C ALA A 66 -11.25 16.21 -13.87
N SER A 67 -11.81 16.09 -12.67
CA SER A 67 -12.92 16.95 -12.21
C SER A 67 -12.52 18.45 -12.23
N PHE A 68 -11.33 18.78 -11.72
CA PHE A 68 -10.84 20.16 -11.74
C PHE A 68 -10.71 20.73 -13.16
N ARG A 69 -10.22 19.92 -14.09
CA ARG A 69 -10.05 20.37 -15.49
C ARG A 69 -11.35 20.50 -16.26
N LEU A 70 -12.34 19.63 -15.98
CA LEU A 70 -13.61 19.57 -16.72
C LEU A 70 -14.70 20.45 -16.09
N CYS A 71 -14.79 20.44 -14.75
CA CYS A 71 -15.89 21.06 -14.01
C CYS A 71 -15.49 22.35 -13.28
N GLY A 72 -14.19 22.64 -13.14
CA GLY A 72 -13.68 23.81 -12.43
C GLY A 72 -13.50 23.60 -10.92
N LEU A 73 -13.00 24.65 -10.24
CA LEU A 73 -12.59 24.58 -8.84
C LEU A 73 -13.77 24.31 -7.88
N ARG A 74 -14.86 25.06 -8.02
CA ARG A 74 -16.01 25.00 -7.09
C ARG A 74 -16.63 23.61 -7.05
N ASP A 75 -16.95 23.04 -8.20
CA ASP A 75 -17.61 21.75 -8.30
C ASP A 75 -16.67 20.62 -7.86
N THR A 76 -15.37 20.78 -8.11
CA THR A 76 -14.36 19.82 -7.62
C THR A 76 -14.26 19.79 -6.10
N VAL A 77 -14.32 20.94 -5.43
CA VAL A 77 -14.30 20.99 -3.95
C VAL A 77 -15.53 20.30 -3.37
N ILE A 78 -16.71 20.62 -3.89
CA ILE A 78 -17.98 20.00 -3.45
C ILE A 78 -17.95 18.48 -3.71
N PHE A 79 -17.45 18.07 -4.87
CA PHE A 79 -17.28 16.65 -5.20
C PHE A 79 -16.33 15.95 -4.25
N ALA A 80 -15.18 16.55 -3.94
CA ALA A 80 -14.21 15.99 -3.00
C ALA A 80 -14.80 15.79 -1.60
N ASP A 81 -15.59 16.76 -1.12
CA ASP A 81 -16.30 16.64 0.16
C ASP A 81 -17.33 15.52 0.14
N HIS A 82 -18.17 15.44 -0.88
CA HIS A 82 -19.14 14.36 -1.01
C HIS A 82 -18.47 12.98 -1.09
N LEU A 83 -17.37 12.86 -1.85
CA LEU A 83 -16.60 11.62 -1.95
C LEU A 83 -16.03 11.21 -0.59
N MET A 84 -15.48 12.15 0.16
CA MET A 84 -14.94 11.93 1.51
C MET A 84 -16.02 11.44 2.48
N TYR A 85 -17.16 12.13 2.56
CA TYR A 85 -18.25 11.75 3.46
C TYR A 85 -18.89 10.42 3.07
N THR A 86 -19.04 10.14 1.77
CA THR A 86 -19.50 8.85 1.27
C THR A 86 -18.55 7.73 1.69
N GLY A 87 -17.23 7.96 1.53
CA GLY A 87 -16.20 7.03 1.96
C GLY A 87 -16.25 6.76 3.46
N PHE A 88 -16.37 7.77 4.30
CA PHE A 88 -16.52 7.61 5.76
C PHE A 88 -17.78 6.84 6.13
N GLY A 89 -18.91 7.13 5.48
CA GLY A 89 -20.17 6.44 5.71
C GLY A 89 -20.09 4.95 5.41
N PHE A 90 -19.50 4.56 4.27
CA PHE A 90 -19.33 3.16 3.90
C PHE A 90 -18.27 2.45 4.73
N ALA A 91 -17.17 3.11 5.10
CA ALA A 91 -16.16 2.54 5.99
C ALA A 91 -16.75 2.25 7.38
N ALA A 92 -17.57 3.16 7.92
CA ALA A 92 -18.26 2.96 9.19
C ALA A 92 -19.28 1.81 9.12
N LYS A 93 -20.06 1.71 8.03
CA LYS A 93 -20.99 0.60 7.81
C LYS A 93 -20.28 -0.74 7.61
N GLY A 94 -19.11 -0.74 6.97
CA GLY A 94 -18.27 -1.92 6.77
C GLY A 94 -17.65 -2.45 8.06
N GLY A 95 -17.51 -1.62 9.09
CA GLY A 95 -16.97 -2.02 10.39
C GLY A 95 -15.51 -2.50 10.31
N ILE A 96 -14.69 -1.89 9.44
CA ILE A 96 -13.32 -2.30 9.21
C ILE A 96 -12.47 -2.00 10.44
N SER A 97 -11.90 -3.05 11.05
CA SER A 97 -11.05 -2.97 12.23
C SER A 97 -9.82 -3.87 12.06
N ILE A 98 -8.76 -3.61 12.81
CA ILE A 98 -7.52 -4.40 12.78
C ILE A 98 -7.42 -5.20 14.07
N ALA A 99 -7.23 -6.51 13.94
CA ALA A 99 -6.90 -7.43 15.02
C ALA A 99 -5.50 -8.02 14.82
N VAL A 100 -4.93 -8.61 15.86
CA VAL A 100 -3.64 -9.30 15.77
C VAL A 100 -3.72 -10.52 14.84
N ASP A 101 -4.87 -11.18 14.81
CA ASP A 101 -5.11 -12.35 13.96
C ASP A 101 -5.14 -12.03 12.46
N ASP A 102 -5.46 -10.78 12.09
CA ASP A 102 -5.42 -10.32 10.69
C ASP A 102 -4.00 -10.27 10.12
N MET A 103 -2.99 -10.30 11.00
CA MET A 103 -1.57 -10.34 10.62
C MET A 103 -1.14 -11.78 10.35
N GLU A 104 -1.58 -12.36 9.25
CA GLU A 104 -1.23 -13.73 8.89
C GLU A 104 0.24 -13.88 8.52
N ILE A 105 0.91 -14.87 9.14
CA ILE A 105 2.30 -15.20 8.86
C ILE A 105 2.32 -16.24 7.74
N PRO A 106 3.05 -16.01 6.64
CA PRO A 106 3.10 -16.97 5.54
C PRO A 106 3.73 -18.29 6.00
N LYS A 107 3.10 -19.41 5.63
CA LYS A 107 3.59 -20.77 6.00
C LYS A 107 4.95 -21.06 5.38
N GLU A 108 5.23 -20.49 4.23
CA GLU A 108 6.47 -20.62 3.46
C GLU A 108 7.66 -19.91 4.12
N LYS A 109 7.43 -19.04 5.10
CA LYS A 109 8.48 -18.26 5.77
C LYS A 109 9.61 -19.14 6.32
N ALA A 110 9.27 -20.22 7.00
CA ALA A 110 10.27 -21.11 7.61
C ALA A 110 11.18 -21.77 6.57
N ALA A 111 10.62 -22.21 5.45
CA ALA A 111 11.37 -22.81 4.35
C ALA A 111 12.29 -21.78 3.66
N LEU A 112 11.79 -20.58 3.39
CA LEU A 112 12.58 -19.49 2.77
C LEU A 112 13.73 -19.04 3.68
N LEU A 113 13.52 -18.99 4.99
CA LEU A 113 14.59 -18.67 5.95
C LEU A 113 15.63 -19.78 6.02
N ALA A 114 15.23 -21.05 5.95
CA ALA A 114 16.16 -22.19 5.93
C ALA A 114 17.03 -22.17 4.67
N GLU A 115 16.44 -21.91 3.49
CA GLU A 115 17.15 -21.75 2.21
C GLU A 115 18.20 -20.62 2.32
N ALA A 116 17.78 -19.43 2.77
CA ALA A 116 18.68 -18.29 2.92
C ALA A 116 19.83 -18.56 3.90
N ASN A 117 19.55 -19.22 5.03
CA ASN A 117 20.59 -19.60 6.00
C ASN A 117 21.60 -20.61 5.41
N ALA A 118 21.14 -21.53 4.56
CA ALA A 118 22.03 -22.48 3.88
C ALA A 118 22.96 -21.77 2.89
N GLU A 119 22.41 -20.83 2.07
CA GLU A 119 23.22 -20.01 1.16
C GLU A 119 24.25 -19.16 1.92
N VAL A 120 23.86 -18.53 3.03
CA VAL A 120 24.78 -17.72 3.86
C VAL A 120 25.92 -18.59 4.42
N LYS A 121 25.59 -19.80 4.90
CA LYS A 121 26.60 -20.71 5.43
C LYS A 121 27.60 -21.16 4.36
N GLU A 122 27.14 -21.40 3.15
CA GLU A 122 28.01 -21.72 2.01
C GLU A 122 29.00 -20.57 1.72
N ILE A 123 28.55 -19.32 1.72
CA ILE A 123 29.39 -18.16 1.52
C ILE A 123 30.40 -17.99 2.68
N GLU A 124 29.98 -18.26 3.92
CA GLU A 124 30.90 -18.26 5.07
C GLU A 124 31.99 -19.33 4.95
N ASP A 125 31.63 -20.53 4.48
CA ASP A 125 32.60 -21.60 4.26
C ASP A 125 33.57 -21.26 3.10
N GLN A 126 33.10 -20.65 2.03
CA GLN A 126 33.95 -20.13 0.95
C GLN A 126 34.93 -19.05 1.47
N TYR A 127 34.47 -18.17 2.36
CA TYR A 127 35.35 -17.17 3.00
C TYR A 127 36.40 -17.82 3.90
N ARG A 128 36.03 -18.84 4.71
CA ARG A 128 36.99 -19.58 5.55
C ARG A 128 38.05 -20.32 4.74
N GLN A 129 37.69 -20.75 3.52
CA GLN A 129 38.64 -21.37 2.57
C GLN A 129 39.50 -20.35 1.81
N GLY A 130 39.28 -19.05 2.01
CA GLY A 130 40.02 -18.00 1.34
C GLY A 130 39.62 -17.75 -0.12
N LEU A 131 38.48 -18.31 -0.58
CA LEU A 131 37.99 -18.17 -1.95
C LEU A 131 37.35 -16.80 -2.23
N VAL A 132 36.85 -16.14 -1.21
CA VAL A 132 36.21 -14.81 -1.31
C VAL A 132 36.80 -13.84 -0.28
N THR A 133 36.83 -12.57 -0.63
CA THR A 133 37.26 -11.51 0.29
C THR A 133 36.16 -11.18 1.31
N ASN A 134 36.52 -10.51 2.42
CA ASN A 134 35.54 -10.09 3.42
C ASN A 134 34.50 -9.13 2.85
N GLY A 135 34.89 -8.24 1.94
CA GLY A 135 33.95 -7.32 1.28
C GLY A 135 32.95 -8.03 0.37
N GLU A 136 33.44 -9.02 -0.39
CA GLU A 136 32.56 -9.84 -1.22
C GLU A 136 31.59 -10.70 -0.40
N ARG A 137 32.09 -11.32 0.68
CA ARG A 137 31.26 -12.04 1.64
C ARG A 137 30.14 -11.17 2.16
N TYR A 138 30.48 -9.97 2.67
CA TYR A 138 29.50 -9.00 3.20
C TYR A 138 28.43 -8.65 2.16
N ASN A 139 28.83 -8.30 0.95
CA ASN A 139 27.90 -7.93 -0.11
C ASN A 139 26.99 -9.08 -0.50
N LYS A 140 27.53 -10.30 -0.62
CA LYS A 140 26.73 -11.50 -0.91
C LYS A 140 25.72 -11.82 0.19
N VAL A 141 26.12 -11.72 1.46
CA VAL A 141 25.22 -11.97 2.60
C VAL A 141 24.07 -10.95 2.63
N VAL A 142 24.38 -9.66 2.41
CA VAL A 142 23.36 -8.61 2.34
C VAL A 142 22.37 -8.85 1.18
N ASP A 143 22.89 -9.26 0.01
CA ASP A 143 22.04 -9.57 -1.14
C ASP A 143 21.14 -10.79 -0.90
N ILE A 144 21.66 -11.87 -0.30
CA ILE A 144 20.87 -13.07 0.06
C ILE A 144 19.71 -12.69 0.98
N TRP A 145 19.96 -11.93 2.04
CA TRP A 145 18.93 -11.49 2.96
C TRP A 145 17.95 -10.49 2.35
N GLY A 146 18.41 -9.63 1.43
CA GLY A 146 17.54 -8.74 0.64
C GLY A 146 16.54 -9.53 -0.19
N ARG A 147 17.04 -10.49 -0.99
CA ARG A 147 16.22 -11.39 -1.82
C ARG A 147 15.27 -12.25 -1.00
N ALA A 148 15.74 -12.82 0.11
CA ALA A 148 14.88 -13.60 1.01
C ALA A 148 13.74 -12.73 1.59
N GLY A 149 14.04 -11.51 2.01
CA GLY A 149 13.04 -10.56 2.49
C GLY A 149 11.99 -10.22 1.45
N ASP A 150 12.35 -10.09 0.19
CA ASP A 150 11.42 -9.79 -0.91
C ASP A 150 10.57 -11.02 -1.29
N LYS A 151 11.17 -12.23 -1.29
CA LYS A 151 10.42 -13.50 -1.45
C LYS A 151 9.35 -13.66 -0.35
N ILE A 152 9.71 -13.40 0.92
CA ILE A 152 8.77 -13.46 2.06
C ILE A 152 7.69 -12.40 1.94
N ALA A 153 8.03 -11.16 1.55
CA ALA A 153 7.06 -10.09 1.35
C ALA A 153 6.04 -10.45 0.25
N LYS A 154 6.51 -11.03 -0.85
CA LYS A 154 5.65 -11.45 -1.95
C LYS A 154 4.72 -12.59 -1.50
N ALA A 155 5.25 -13.64 -0.89
CA ALA A 155 4.44 -14.74 -0.38
C ALA A 155 3.39 -14.28 0.63
N MET A 156 3.75 -13.34 1.53
CA MET A 156 2.83 -12.72 2.47
C MET A 156 1.70 -11.97 1.78
N MET A 157 2.02 -11.12 0.79
CA MET A 157 1.00 -10.35 0.06
C MET A 157 0.11 -11.25 -0.78
N ASP A 158 0.65 -12.29 -1.40
CA ASP A 158 -0.12 -13.26 -2.18
C ASP A 158 -1.11 -14.03 -1.27
N ASN A 159 -0.67 -14.45 -0.07
CA ASN A 159 -1.52 -15.13 0.90
C ASN A 159 -2.61 -14.19 1.48
N LEU A 160 -2.27 -12.93 1.77
CA LEU A 160 -3.24 -11.95 2.27
C LEU A 160 -4.24 -11.50 1.21
N SER A 161 -3.90 -11.59 -0.09
CA SER A 161 -4.74 -11.08 -1.18
C SER A 161 -5.93 -11.98 -1.51
N LYS A 162 -5.88 -13.27 -1.17
CA LYS A 162 -6.87 -14.27 -1.55
C LYS A 162 -7.45 -14.95 -0.33
N GLN A 163 -8.75 -15.14 -0.36
CA GLN A 163 -9.48 -15.90 0.65
C GLN A 163 -10.35 -16.94 -0.04
N LYS A 164 -10.29 -18.19 0.44
CA LYS A 164 -11.20 -19.23 0.00
C LYS A 164 -12.54 -19.05 0.70
N VAL A 165 -13.58 -18.90 -0.07
CA VAL A 165 -14.96 -18.78 0.42
C VAL A 165 -15.81 -19.88 -0.18
N ILE A 166 -16.71 -20.44 0.60
CA ILE A 166 -17.69 -21.41 0.11
C ILE A 166 -18.85 -20.61 -0.51
N ASP A 167 -19.07 -20.77 -1.81
CA ASP A 167 -20.18 -20.17 -2.53
C ASP A 167 -21.51 -20.81 -2.11
N ARG A 168 -22.63 -20.19 -2.52
CA ARG A 168 -23.99 -20.69 -2.24
C ARG A 168 -24.24 -22.13 -2.74
N ASP A 169 -23.49 -22.52 -3.76
CA ASP A 169 -23.54 -23.86 -4.36
C ASP A 169 -22.61 -24.89 -3.66
N GLY A 170 -21.93 -24.49 -2.56
CA GLY A 170 -21.06 -25.36 -1.79
C GLY A 170 -19.65 -25.56 -2.38
N ASN A 171 -19.28 -24.81 -3.42
CA ASN A 171 -17.97 -24.87 -4.04
C ASN A 171 -17.00 -23.89 -3.38
N GLU A 172 -15.73 -24.29 -3.21
CA GLU A 172 -14.66 -23.37 -2.82
C GLU A 172 -14.29 -22.47 -3.98
N VAL A 173 -14.46 -21.16 -3.81
CA VAL A 173 -14.11 -20.15 -4.80
C VAL A 173 -13.06 -19.20 -4.18
N ASP A 174 -12.00 -18.93 -4.95
CA ASP A 174 -11.02 -17.91 -4.57
C ASP A 174 -11.63 -16.51 -4.77
N GLN A 175 -11.72 -15.76 -3.69
CA GLN A 175 -12.22 -14.38 -3.66
C GLN A 175 -11.13 -13.44 -3.18
N GLU A 176 -11.21 -12.16 -3.56
CA GLU A 176 -10.38 -11.12 -2.93
C GLU A 176 -10.60 -11.12 -1.42
N SER A 177 -9.51 -11.07 -0.67
CA SER A 177 -9.55 -11.14 0.78
C SER A 177 -10.23 -9.92 1.39
N PHE A 178 -11.08 -10.16 2.38
CA PHE A 178 -11.65 -9.12 3.25
C PHE A 178 -10.77 -8.82 4.47
N ASN A 179 -9.50 -9.25 4.46
CA ASN A 179 -8.56 -8.91 5.51
C ASN A 179 -8.39 -7.39 5.57
N SER A 180 -8.66 -6.78 6.73
CA SER A 180 -8.65 -5.33 6.93
C SER A 180 -7.30 -4.70 6.61
N ILE A 181 -6.21 -5.37 6.94
CA ILE A 181 -4.84 -4.90 6.68
C ILE A 181 -4.56 -4.88 5.19
N TYR A 182 -4.93 -5.95 4.48
CA TYR A 182 -4.78 -6.01 3.03
C TYR A 182 -5.61 -4.93 2.33
N MET A 183 -6.88 -4.77 2.71
CA MET A 183 -7.77 -3.76 2.15
C MET A 183 -7.22 -2.34 2.31
N MET A 184 -6.69 -2.00 3.49
CA MET A 184 -6.11 -0.67 3.73
C MET A 184 -4.85 -0.42 2.93
N ALA A 185 -3.97 -1.42 2.82
CA ALA A 185 -2.73 -1.29 2.07
C ALA A 185 -2.93 -1.28 0.56
N ASP A 186 -3.81 -2.15 0.03
CA ASP A 186 -4.08 -2.23 -1.39
C ASP A 186 -4.81 -0.97 -1.91
N SER A 187 -5.77 -0.46 -1.14
CA SER A 187 -6.45 0.80 -1.47
C SER A 187 -5.52 2.03 -1.37
N GLY A 188 -4.43 1.94 -0.59
CA GLY A 188 -3.53 3.04 -0.28
C GLY A 188 -4.08 4.01 0.79
N ALA A 189 -5.13 3.61 1.51
CA ALA A 189 -5.70 4.41 2.60
C ALA A 189 -4.74 4.54 3.78
N ARG A 190 -4.13 3.43 4.20
CA ARG A 190 -3.16 3.42 5.29
C ARG A 190 -2.20 2.23 5.17
N GLY A 191 -0.94 2.48 5.48
CA GLY A 191 0.10 1.47 5.42
C GLY A 191 0.66 1.26 4.00
N SER A 192 1.78 0.58 3.95
CA SER A 192 2.43 0.13 2.72
C SER A 192 2.82 -1.34 2.85
N ALA A 193 3.07 -2.01 1.74
CA ALA A 193 3.55 -3.40 1.74
C ALA A 193 4.80 -3.58 2.62
N ALA A 194 5.70 -2.58 2.65
CA ALA A 194 6.89 -2.59 3.50
C ALA A 194 6.55 -2.55 5.01
N GLN A 195 5.51 -1.81 5.41
CA GLN A 195 5.06 -1.77 6.80
C GLN A 195 4.38 -3.08 7.22
N ILE A 196 3.56 -3.67 6.34
CA ILE A 196 2.93 -4.96 6.60
C ILE A 196 3.97 -6.07 6.66
N LYS A 197 5.01 -6.03 5.81
CA LYS A 197 6.15 -6.95 5.86
C LYS A 197 6.78 -6.99 7.27
N GLN A 198 6.90 -5.85 7.94
CA GLN A 198 7.42 -5.80 9.31
C GLN A 198 6.46 -6.39 10.35
N LEU A 199 5.15 -6.30 10.11
CA LEU A 199 4.13 -6.83 11.03
C LEU A 199 3.95 -8.33 10.92
N SER A 200 3.91 -8.90 9.72
CA SER A 200 3.53 -10.29 9.44
C SER A 200 4.61 -11.12 8.76
N GLY A 201 5.57 -10.49 8.10
CA GLY A 201 6.62 -11.18 7.36
C GLY A 201 7.93 -11.27 8.14
N MET A 202 8.88 -10.42 7.77
CA MET A 202 10.22 -10.35 8.36
C MET A 202 10.67 -8.87 8.38
N ARG A 203 11.28 -8.43 9.46
CA ARG A 203 11.77 -7.06 9.55
C ARG A 203 12.98 -6.80 8.64
N GLY A 204 13.92 -7.73 8.56
CA GLY A 204 15.07 -7.70 7.65
C GLY A 204 16.31 -7.02 8.21
N LEU A 205 17.14 -6.52 7.30
CA LEU A 205 18.41 -5.89 7.62
C LEU A 205 18.23 -4.48 8.21
N MET A 206 19.06 -4.15 9.21
CA MET A 206 19.07 -2.84 9.85
C MET A 206 20.31 -2.06 9.46
N ALA A 207 20.14 -0.76 9.20
CA ALA A 207 21.25 0.15 8.98
C ALA A 207 21.70 0.79 10.28
N LYS A 208 23.02 0.91 10.46
CA LYS A 208 23.63 1.70 11.54
C LYS A 208 23.51 3.19 11.23
N PRO A 209 23.73 4.06 12.23
CA PRO A 209 23.75 5.52 12.01
C PRO A 209 24.78 5.98 10.97
N ASP A 210 25.91 5.26 10.84
CA ASP A 210 26.98 5.53 9.86
C ASP A 210 26.60 5.15 8.40
N GLY A 211 25.46 4.50 8.22
CA GLY A 211 24.96 4.04 6.92
C GLY A 211 25.33 2.61 6.55
N SER A 212 26.23 1.96 7.29
CA SER A 212 26.55 0.54 7.09
C SER A 212 25.38 -0.36 7.48
N ILE A 213 25.25 -1.51 6.82
CA ILE A 213 24.17 -2.47 7.08
C ILE A 213 24.72 -3.55 8.05
N ILE A 214 23.91 -3.91 9.04
CA ILE A 214 24.24 -5.01 9.95
C ILE A 214 23.94 -6.32 9.22
N GLU A 215 24.94 -7.20 9.10
CA GLU A 215 24.84 -8.47 8.37
C GLU A 215 23.77 -9.43 8.94
N THR A 216 23.56 -9.37 10.25
CA THR A 216 22.57 -10.21 10.94
C THR A 216 21.17 -9.61 10.75
N PRO A 217 20.27 -10.27 10.01
CA PRO A 217 18.93 -9.78 9.80
C PRO A 217 18.05 -10.01 11.02
N ILE A 218 16.99 -9.21 11.14
CA ILE A 218 15.89 -9.49 12.06
C ILE A 218 14.89 -10.37 11.33
N THR A 219 14.93 -11.68 11.59
CA THR A 219 14.07 -12.66 10.93
C THR A 219 12.66 -12.69 11.50
N SER A 220 12.47 -12.24 12.74
CA SER A 220 11.16 -12.15 13.38
C SER A 220 10.38 -10.93 12.87
N ASN A 221 9.06 -11.05 12.94
CA ASN A 221 8.13 -9.95 12.74
C ASN A 221 7.59 -9.43 14.10
N PHE A 222 6.80 -8.35 14.07
CA PHE A 222 6.24 -7.81 15.30
C PHE A 222 5.16 -8.69 15.93
N ARG A 223 4.45 -9.50 15.15
CA ARG A 223 3.46 -10.45 15.66
C ARG A 223 4.12 -11.57 16.47
N GLU A 224 5.22 -12.13 15.99
CA GLU A 224 6.00 -13.16 16.69
C GLU A 224 6.72 -12.62 17.93
N GLY A 225 7.07 -11.34 17.89
CA GLY A 225 7.93 -10.69 18.87
C GLY A 225 9.42 -10.87 18.54
N LEU A 226 10.20 -9.85 18.92
CA LEU A 226 11.64 -9.84 18.70
C LEU A 226 12.38 -10.50 19.87
N THR A 227 13.45 -11.21 19.57
CA THR A 227 14.40 -11.63 20.61
C THR A 227 15.15 -10.42 21.18
N VAL A 228 15.77 -10.56 22.37
CA VAL A 228 16.53 -9.47 23.00
C VAL A 228 17.61 -8.91 22.07
N LEU A 229 18.35 -9.81 21.40
CA LEU A 229 19.40 -9.40 20.46
C LEU A 229 18.81 -8.65 19.24
N GLN A 230 17.73 -9.15 18.68
CA GLN A 230 17.04 -8.51 17.55
C GLN A 230 16.46 -7.15 17.94
N TYR A 231 15.94 -7.02 19.15
CA TYR A 231 15.46 -5.74 19.67
C TYR A 231 16.62 -4.75 19.77
N PHE A 232 17.78 -5.17 20.32
CA PHE A 232 18.95 -4.31 20.40
C PHE A 232 19.43 -3.84 19.03
N ILE A 233 19.51 -4.76 18.04
CA ILE A 233 19.85 -4.41 16.65
C ILE A 233 18.83 -3.40 16.07
N ALA A 234 17.55 -3.58 16.37
CA ALA A 234 16.47 -2.70 15.91
C ALA A 234 16.62 -1.26 16.43
N THR A 235 17.21 -1.06 17.62
CA THR A 235 17.39 0.29 18.19
C THR A 235 18.32 1.18 17.35
N HIS A 236 19.28 0.61 16.62
CA HIS A 236 20.15 1.37 15.71
C HIS A 236 19.32 2.05 14.59
N GLY A 237 18.38 1.31 13.98
CA GLY A 237 17.48 1.88 12.97
C GLY A 237 16.54 2.95 13.53
N ALA A 238 16.02 2.75 14.74
CA ALA A 238 15.18 3.73 15.42
C ALA A 238 15.95 5.03 15.71
N ARG A 239 17.15 4.92 16.27
CA ARG A 239 18.02 6.09 16.55
C ARG A 239 18.36 6.84 15.27
N LYS A 240 18.72 6.15 14.18
CA LYS A 240 18.98 6.77 12.88
C LYS A 240 17.75 7.51 12.37
N GLY A 241 16.57 6.88 12.42
CA GLY A 241 15.32 7.51 11.98
C GLY A 241 14.97 8.78 12.76
N LEU A 242 15.17 8.80 14.08
CA LEU A 242 14.96 9.97 14.90
C LEU A 242 15.94 11.11 14.56
N ALA A 243 17.24 10.79 14.41
CA ALA A 243 18.25 11.76 14.02
C ALA A 243 17.99 12.33 12.62
N ASP A 244 17.69 11.48 11.65
CA ASP A 244 17.37 11.91 10.27
C ASP A 244 16.15 12.83 10.23
N THR A 245 15.11 12.53 11.00
CA THR A 245 13.91 13.36 11.09
C THR A 245 14.23 14.74 11.63
N ALA A 246 15.01 14.84 12.72
CA ALA A 246 15.40 16.11 13.31
C ALA A 246 16.22 16.98 12.34
N LEU A 247 17.19 16.39 11.64
CA LEU A 247 18.04 17.10 10.69
C LEU A 247 17.25 17.55 9.43
N LYS A 248 16.40 16.67 8.89
CA LYS A 248 15.55 17.00 7.73
C LYS A 248 14.56 18.12 8.02
N THR A 249 13.98 18.14 9.22
CA THR A 249 13.06 19.19 9.65
C THR A 249 13.75 20.56 9.66
N ALA A 250 14.95 20.64 10.23
CA ALA A 250 15.74 21.86 10.27
C ALA A 250 16.11 22.34 8.85
N ASN A 251 16.58 21.45 7.98
CA ASN A 251 16.93 21.78 6.60
C ASN A 251 15.71 22.25 5.79
N SER A 252 14.56 21.60 5.95
CA SER A 252 13.31 22.00 5.30
C SER A 252 12.86 23.37 5.75
N GLY A 253 12.92 23.67 7.06
CA GLY A 253 12.56 24.97 7.60
C GLY A 253 13.46 26.10 7.08
N TYR A 254 14.75 25.87 7.02
CA TYR A 254 15.70 26.84 6.47
C TYR A 254 15.50 27.07 4.96
N LEU A 255 15.26 26.01 4.20
CA LEU A 255 14.95 26.13 2.77
C LEU A 255 13.66 26.94 2.54
N THR A 256 12.61 26.64 3.29
CA THR A 256 11.32 27.35 3.21
C THR A 256 11.50 28.83 3.49
N ARG A 257 12.23 29.19 4.57
CA ARG A 257 12.53 30.59 4.89
C ARG A 257 13.25 31.29 3.74
N ARG A 258 14.30 30.68 3.18
CA ARG A 258 15.05 31.26 2.06
C ARG A 258 14.16 31.45 0.82
N LEU A 259 13.27 30.52 0.54
CA LEU A 259 12.33 30.65 -0.58
C LEU A 259 11.36 31.80 -0.36
N VAL A 260 10.78 31.92 0.85
CA VAL A 260 9.89 33.04 1.19
C VAL A 260 10.62 34.37 1.07
N ASP A 261 11.85 34.49 1.60
CA ASP A 261 12.64 35.72 1.52
C ASP A 261 12.93 36.17 0.08
N VAL A 262 13.04 35.22 -0.87
CA VAL A 262 13.28 35.52 -2.30
C VAL A 262 11.99 35.82 -3.06
N THR A 263 10.85 35.25 -2.62
CA THR A 263 9.57 35.31 -3.36
C THR A 263 8.54 36.21 -2.69
N GLN A 264 8.93 37.03 -1.71
CA GLN A 264 8.01 37.93 -1.00
C GLN A 264 7.56 39.14 -1.81
N ASP A 265 8.30 39.49 -2.85
CA ASP A 265 7.97 40.59 -3.79
C ASP A 265 6.98 40.05 -4.87
#